data_f017dcb85eeffa5a610ee170ed1f69f2
#
_entry.id   f017dcb85eeffa5a610ee170ed1f69f2
#
_cell.length_a   1.000
_cell.length_b   1.000
_cell.length_c   1.000
_cell.angle_alpha   90.00
_cell.angle_beta   90.00
_cell.angle_gamma   90.00
#
_symmetry.space_group_name_H-M   'P 1'
#
loop_
_entity.id
_entity.type
_entity.pdbx_description
1 polymer ?
#
loop_
_entity_poly.entity_id
_entity_poly.type
_entity_poly.pdbx_seq_one_letter_code
_entity_poly.pdbx_strand_id
1 'polypeptide(L)'
;MLEKCLGIFGHPLSHTMSPIMHNTSARELRLPYRFMAFDVKPENLTDAILGTKGMGFSGLCITIPHKVEVFKLVDQITEDAELIGAVNVVTFSKNGEMTGHNTDGIGWIKSLEEIGETPKGKKCLILGAGGAARAIAVKLAQAQADHISIRNRSIKKAEDLSQSIRDKIP
;
A
#
# COMPACT_ATOMS: atom_id res chain seq x y z
N MET A 1 -20.20 15.32 17.41
CA MET A 1 -19.81 13.93 17.06
C MET A 1 -18.32 13.88 17.20
N LEU A 2 -17.74 12.84 17.84
CA LEU A 2 -16.29 12.71 17.96
C LEU A 2 -15.69 12.49 16.56
N GLU A 3 -14.59 13.21 16.26
CA GLU A 3 -13.84 12.98 15.02
C GLU A 3 -13.19 11.60 15.07
N LYS A 4 -13.22 10.88 13.95
CA LYS A 4 -12.55 9.60 13.78
C LYS A 4 -11.10 9.84 13.33
N CYS A 5 -10.14 9.13 13.93
CA CYS A 5 -8.74 9.25 13.60
C CYS A 5 -8.35 8.33 12.45
N LEU A 6 -7.62 8.91 11.51
CA LEU A 6 -6.92 8.22 10.43
C LEU A 6 -5.44 8.66 10.45
N GLY A 7 -4.56 7.86 9.89
CA GLY A 7 -3.15 8.23 9.85
C GLY A 7 -2.38 7.65 8.69
N ILE A 8 -1.14 8.13 8.51
CA ILE A 8 -0.14 7.48 7.66
C ILE A 8 1.09 7.16 8.48
N PHE A 9 1.58 5.91 8.35
CA PHE A 9 2.83 5.43 8.93
C PHE A 9 3.90 5.25 7.84
N GLY A 10 5.09 5.74 8.10
CA GLY A 10 6.27 5.59 7.24
C GLY A 10 7.52 6.15 7.92
N HIS A 11 8.68 6.04 7.28
CA HIS A 11 9.93 6.59 7.78
C HIS A 11 10.94 6.78 6.62
N PRO A 12 11.51 7.99 6.42
CA PRO A 12 11.06 9.29 6.97
C PRO A 12 9.79 9.81 6.28
N LEU A 13 8.98 10.61 6.97
CA LEU A 13 7.72 11.19 6.45
C LEU A 13 7.76 12.71 6.23
N SER A 14 8.93 13.33 6.19
CA SER A 14 9.09 14.80 6.14
C SER A 14 8.39 15.49 4.96
N HIS A 15 8.07 14.77 3.89
CA HIS A 15 7.52 15.33 2.64
C HIS A 15 6.11 14.80 2.30
N THR A 16 5.42 14.16 3.25
CA THR A 16 4.09 13.61 2.95
C THR A 16 3.03 14.71 2.78
N MET A 17 2.28 14.62 1.68
CA MET A 17 1.12 15.48 1.40
C MET A 17 -0.20 14.84 1.81
N SER A 18 -0.18 13.59 2.30
CA SER A 18 -1.38 12.83 2.65
C SER A 18 -2.28 13.56 3.65
N PRO A 19 -1.80 14.18 4.74
CA PRO A 19 -2.68 14.92 5.66
C PRO A 19 -3.43 16.08 4.99
N ILE A 20 -2.77 16.83 4.12
CA ILE A 20 -3.41 17.95 3.42
C ILE A 20 -4.49 17.42 2.49
N MET A 21 -4.19 16.41 1.69
CA MET A 21 -5.12 15.80 0.73
C MET A 21 -6.36 15.23 1.45
N HIS A 22 -6.15 14.35 2.43
CA HIS A 22 -7.25 13.66 3.11
C HIS A 22 -8.10 14.61 3.98
N ASN A 23 -7.47 15.56 4.70
CA ASN A 23 -8.23 16.51 5.52
C ASN A 23 -9.02 17.51 4.65
N THR A 24 -8.50 17.90 3.49
CA THR A 24 -9.26 18.73 2.54
C THR A 24 -10.46 17.96 2.02
N SER A 25 -10.28 16.74 1.54
CA SER A 25 -11.39 15.89 1.09
C SER A 25 -12.43 15.63 2.18
N ALA A 26 -11.99 15.34 3.41
CA ALA A 26 -12.89 15.11 4.53
C ALA A 26 -13.74 16.36 4.83
N ARG A 27 -13.13 17.55 4.80
CA ARG A 27 -13.83 18.82 5.01
C ARG A 27 -14.86 19.09 3.91
N GLU A 28 -14.47 18.97 2.65
CA GLU A 28 -15.38 19.20 1.49
C GLU A 28 -16.56 18.23 1.50
N LEU A 29 -16.34 16.99 1.89
CA LEU A 29 -17.36 15.94 2.01
C LEU A 29 -18.10 15.96 3.35
N ARG A 30 -17.78 16.89 4.26
CA ARG A 30 -18.34 17.00 5.62
C ARG A 30 -18.24 15.70 6.41
N LEU A 31 -17.14 14.97 6.26
CA LEU A 31 -16.89 13.73 6.97
C LEU A 31 -16.16 14.00 8.29
N PRO A 32 -16.53 13.31 9.40
CA PRO A 32 -15.95 13.53 10.70
C PRO A 32 -14.61 12.77 10.85
N TYR A 33 -13.66 13.01 9.95
CA TYR A 33 -12.35 12.39 9.96
C TYR A 33 -11.24 13.41 10.17
N ARG A 34 -10.22 13.00 10.93
CA ARG A 34 -8.95 13.71 11.07
C ARG A 34 -7.82 12.78 10.65
N PHE A 35 -7.04 13.20 9.66
CA PHE A 35 -5.89 12.45 9.14
C PHE A 35 -4.58 13.08 9.60
N MET A 36 -3.67 12.28 10.13
CA MET A 36 -2.39 12.71 10.69
C MET A 36 -1.23 11.87 10.15
N ALA A 37 -0.01 12.46 10.13
CA ALA A 37 1.21 11.76 9.76
C ALA A 37 2.00 11.38 11.01
N PHE A 38 2.52 10.15 11.03
CA PHE A 38 3.33 9.60 12.11
C PHE A 38 4.63 9.03 11.53
N ASP A 39 5.74 9.65 11.86
CA ASP A 39 7.07 9.17 11.49
C ASP A 39 7.45 8.00 12.41
N VAL A 40 7.18 6.78 11.95
CA VAL A 40 7.36 5.55 12.72
C VAL A 40 8.60 4.83 12.21
N LYS A 41 9.62 4.70 13.05
CA LYS A 41 10.82 3.92 12.73
C LYS A 41 10.49 2.43 12.64
N PRO A 42 11.24 1.64 11.81
CA PRO A 42 10.98 0.21 11.63
C PRO A 42 10.91 -0.59 12.93
N GLU A 43 11.77 -0.31 13.89
CA GLU A 43 11.81 -0.97 15.18
C GLU A 43 10.57 -0.75 16.05
N ASN A 44 9.83 0.32 15.82
CA ASN A 44 8.63 0.68 16.60
C ASN A 44 7.32 0.33 15.86
N LEU A 45 7.39 -0.28 14.69
CA LEU A 45 6.22 -0.47 13.81
C LEU A 45 5.12 -1.30 14.49
N THR A 46 5.49 -2.43 15.11
CA THR A 46 4.53 -3.33 15.76
C THR A 46 3.79 -2.63 16.90
N ASP A 47 4.52 -1.95 17.78
CA ASP A 47 3.93 -1.23 18.91
C ASP A 47 3.03 -0.08 18.44
N ALA A 48 3.45 0.64 17.38
CA ALA A 48 2.65 1.71 16.80
C ALA A 48 1.33 1.18 16.21
N ILE A 49 1.34 0.06 15.47
CA ILE A 49 0.13 -0.57 14.92
C ILE A 49 -0.82 -1.00 16.06
N LEU A 50 -0.30 -1.70 17.07
CA LEU A 50 -1.09 -2.14 18.22
C LEU A 50 -1.64 -0.94 19.01
N GLY A 51 -0.85 0.11 19.16
CA GLY A 51 -1.27 1.35 19.80
C GLY A 51 -2.44 2.02 19.11
N THR A 52 -2.46 2.08 17.77
CA THR A 52 -3.60 2.65 17.02
C THR A 52 -4.87 1.83 17.16
N LYS A 53 -4.77 0.51 17.24
CA LYS A 53 -5.89 -0.36 17.57
C LYS A 53 -6.47 0.01 18.96
N GLY A 54 -5.63 0.14 19.98
CA GLY A 54 -6.04 0.52 21.33
C GLY A 54 -6.62 1.94 21.43
N MET A 55 -6.17 2.87 20.59
CA MET A 55 -6.66 4.25 20.51
C MET A 55 -7.93 4.42 19.66
N GLY A 56 -8.44 3.37 19.03
CA GLY A 56 -9.66 3.41 18.24
C GLY A 56 -9.52 4.14 16.91
N PHE A 57 -8.38 4.04 16.25
CA PHE A 57 -8.22 4.55 14.88
C PHE A 57 -9.19 3.81 13.94
N SER A 58 -9.68 4.52 12.93
CA SER A 58 -10.56 3.94 11.91
C SER A 58 -9.80 3.33 10.74
N GLY A 59 -8.55 3.75 10.52
CA GLY A 59 -7.71 3.24 9.45
C GLY A 59 -6.34 3.89 9.40
N LEU A 60 -5.43 3.24 8.69
CA LEU A 60 -4.07 3.72 8.45
C LEU A 60 -3.72 3.57 6.98
N CYS A 61 -3.05 4.57 6.43
CA CYS A 61 -2.21 4.41 5.25
C CYS A 61 -0.81 3.95 5.68
N ILE A 62 -0.21 3.08 4.91
CA ILE A 62 1.13 2.55 5.14
C ILE A 62 2.03 2.90 3.95
N THR A 63 3.18 3.50 4.23
CA THR A 63 4.15 3.81 3.18
C THR A 63 5.54 3.24 3.51
N ILE A 64 6.55 3.62 2.76
CA ILE A 64 7.93 3.14 2.91
C ILE A 64 8.42 3.39 4.35
N PRO A 65 9.09 2.41 4.98
CA PRO A 65 9.48 1.09 4.47
C PRO A 65 8.51 -0.06 4.84
N HIS A 66 7.35 0.23 5.40
CA HIS A 66 6.54 -0.65 6.24
C HIS A 66 5.58 -1.59 5.50
N LYS A 67 5.27 -1.36 4.20
CA LYS A 67 4.20 -2.07 3.47
C LYS A 67 4.30 -3.61 3.49
N VAL A 68 5.53 -4.15 3.45
CA VAL A 68 5.78 -5.60 3.48
C VAL A 68 5.71 -6.15 4.91
N GLU A 69 6.14 -5.36 5.91
CA GLU A 69 6.09 -5.81 7.30
C GLU A 69 4.66 -5.76 7.86
N VAL A 70 3.88 -4.72 7.53
CA VAL A 70 2.47 -4.63 7.95
C VAL A 70 1.63 -5.78 7.38
N PHE A 71 1.97 -6.30 6.19
CA PHE A 71 1.35 -7.50 5.63
C PHE A 71 1.38 -8.70 6.59
N LYS A 72 2.40 -8.81 7.44
CA LYS A 72 2.57 -9.89 8.42
C LYS A 72 1.87 -9.63 9.76
N LEU A 73 1.40 -8.39 9.99
CA LEU A 73 0.89 -7.94 11.28
C LEU A 73 -0.63 -7.82 11.35
N VAL A 74 -1.31 -7.80 10.19
CA VAL A 74 -2.76 -7.68 10.11
C VAL A 74 -3.46 -9.03 10.31
N ASP A 75 -4.70 -8.99 10.82
CA ASP A 75 -5.48 -10.19 11.13
C ASP A 75 -6.09 -10.82 9.86
N GLN A 76 -6.47 -9.99 8.88
CA GLN A 76 -7.04 -10.39 7.61
C GLN A 76 -6.35 -9.67 6.44
N ILE A 77 -6.31 -10.30 5.28
CA ILE A 77 -5.69 -9.74 4.08
C ILE A 77 -6.66 -9.91 2.91
N THR A 78 -6.85 -8.83 2.12
CA THR A 78 -7.64 -8.92 0.89
C THR A 78 -6.88 -9.67 -0.21
N GLU A 79 -7.60 -10.26 -1.15
CA GLU A 79 -7.04 -11.03 -2.27
C GLU A 79 -5.95 -10.26 -3.04
N ASP A 80 -6.20 -8.99 -3.38
CA ASP A 80 -5.21 -8.15 -4.04
C ASP A 80 -3.94 -7.94 -3.19
N ALA A 81 -4.09 -7.68 -1.89
CA ALA A 81 -2.95 -7.52 -1.00
C ALA A 81 -2.17 -8.83 -0.80
N GLU A 82 -2.85 -9.99 -0.81
CA GLU A 82 -2.26 -11.33 -0.77
C GLU A 82 -1.43 -11.62 -2.03
N LEU A 83 -1.97 -11.31 -3.21
CA LEU A 83 -1.24 -11.45 -4.47
C LEU A 83 0.01 -10.57 -4.49
N ILE A 84 -0.10 -9.33 -4.03
CA ILE A 84 0.97 -8.34 -4.02
C ILE A 84 2.03 -8.65 -2.94
N GLY A 85 1.62 -9.23 -1.82
CA GLY A 85 2.50 -9.47 -0.66
C GLY A 85 2.92 -8.16 0.03
N ALA A 86 2.05 -7.15 0.04
CA ALA A 86 2.27 -5.87 0.71
C ALA A 86 0.93 -5.17 0.98
N VAL A 87 0.87 -4.43 2.09
CA VAL A 87 -0.28 -3.65 2.54
C VAL A 87 0.04 -2.16 2.50
N ASN A 88 -0.83 -1.35 1.90
CA ASN A 88 -0.71 0.12 1.94
C ASN A 88 -1.88 0.80 2.68
N VAL A 89 -2.93 0.05 3.01
CA VAL A 89 -4.06 0.53 3.81
C VAL A 89 -4.44 -0.54 4.83
N VAL A 90 -4.66 -0.14 6.08
CA VAL A 90 -5.23 -0.98 7.14
C VAL A 90 -6.55 -0.37 7.57
N THR A 91 -7.60 -1.17 7.62
CA THR A 91 -8.89 -0.78 8.22
C THR A 91 -9.10 -1.53 9.52
N PHE A 92 -9.78 -0.88 10.48
CA PHE A 92 -10.13 -1.48 11.76
C PHE A 92 -11.64 -1.72 11.84
N SER A 93 -12.04 -2.93 12.15
CA SER A 93 -13.44 -3.26 12.46
C SER A 93 -13.84 -2.68 13.82
N LYS A 94 -15.14 -2.72 14.15
CA LYS A 94 -15.64 -2.30 15.48
C LYS A 94 -15.04 -3.12 16.62
N ASN A 95 -14.63 -4.35 16.35
CA ASN A 95 -14.00 -5.26 17.32
C ASN A 95 -12.47 -5.11 17.35
N GLY A 96 -11.91 -4.17 16.59
CA GLY A 96 -10.48 -3.93 16.50
C GLY A 96 -9.73 -4.93 15.62
N GLU A 97 -10.42 -5.75 14.83
CA GLU A 97 -9.78 -6.62 13.84
C GLU A 97 -9.21 -5.79 12.69
N MET A 98 -7.98 -6.09 12.28
CA MET A 98 -7.24 -5.38 11.25
C MET A 98 -7.35 -6.09 9.91
N THR A 99 -7.83 -5.40 8.88
CA THR A 99 -7.81 -5.89 7.49
C THR A 99 -6.81 -5.08 6.66
N GLY A 100 -5.86 -5.79 6.04
CA GLY A 100 -4.87 -5.22 5.14
C GLY A 100 -5.34 -5.20 3.69
N HIS A 101 -5.18 -4.05 3.04
CA HIS A 101 -5.53 -3.82 1.65
C HIS A 101 -4.33 -3.30 0.86
N ASN A 102 -4.39 -3.44 -0.48
CA ASN A 102 -3.45 -2.75 -1.35
C ASN A 102 -4.18 -2.03 -2.48
N THR A 103 -4.11 -0.71 -2.47
CA THR A 103 -4.74 0.17 -3.45
C THR A 103 -3.74 0.81 -4.43
N ASP A 104 -2.43 0.58 -4.23
CA ASP A 104 -1.39 1.16 -5.09
C ASP A 104 -1.52 0.68 -6.53
N GLY A 105 -1.70 -0.62 -6.70
CA GLY A 105 -1.75 -1.24 -8.02
C GLY A 105 -2.94 -0.79 -8.85
N ILE A 106 -4.15 -0.80 -8.26
CA ILE A 106 -5.36 -0.33 -8.97
C ILE A 106 -5.31 1.17 -9.25
N GLY A 107 -4.78 1.97 -8.32
CA GLY A 107 -4.59 3.41 -8.52
C GLY A 107 -3.65 3.69 -9.70
N TRP A 108 -2.56 2.92 -9.80
CA TRP A 108 -1.61 3.06 -10.92
C TRP A 108 -2.23 2.66 -12.26
N ILE A 109 -2.97 1.54 -12.34
CA ILE A 109 -3.68 1.16 -13.58
C ILE A 109 -4.66 2.26 -14.00
N LYS A 110 -5.46 2.77 -13.09
CA LYS A 110 -6.40 3.86 -13.40
C LYS A 110 -5.70 5.12 -13.93
N SER A 111 -4.52 5.45 -13.41
CA SER A 111 -3.76 6.59 -13.92
C SER A 111 -3.25 6.40 -15.35
N LEU A 112 -2.99 5.17 -15.79
CA LEU A 112 -2.68 4.86 -17.18
C LEU A 112 -3.91 4.98 -18.07
N GLU A 113 -5.05 4.45 -17.64
CA GLU A 113 -6.31 4.53 -18.36
C GLU A 113 -6.74 5.99 -18.60
N GLU A 114 -6.54 6.89 -17.62
CA GLU A 114 -6.84 8.32 -17.75
C GLU A 114 -6.03 9.02 -18.86
N ILE A 115 -4.82 8.54 -19.14
CA ILE A 115 -3.99 9.07 -20.26
C ILE A 115 -4.09 8.22 -21.54
N GLY A 116 -5.06 7.29 -21.60
CA GLY A 116 -5.29 6.45 -22.77
C GLY A 116 -4.25 5.34 -22.97
N GLU A 117 -3.47 5.01 -21.94
CA GLU A 117 -2.43 3.98 -22.01
C GLU A 117 -2.89 2.65 -21.40
N THR A 118 -2.33 1.55 -21.90
CA THR A 118 -2.55 0.20 -21.40
C THR A 118 -1.25 -0.59 -21.35
N PRO A 119 -1.03 -1.42 -20.31
CA PRO A 119 0.11 -2.33 -20.27
C PRO A 119 0.02 -3.50 -21.27
N LYS A 120 -1.17 -3.82 -21.76
CA LYS A 120 -1.41 -5.00 -22.61
C LYS A 120 -0.46 -5.04 -23.82
N GLY A 121 0.27 -6.14 -23.96
CA GLY A 121 1.21 -6.36 -25.04
C GLY A 121 2.48 -5.50 -24.99
N LYS A 122 2.69 -4.72 -23.93
CA LYS A 122 3.87 -3.86 -23.80
C LYS A 122 4.99 -4.54 -23.02
N LYS A 123 6.23 -4.14 -23.32
CA LYS A 123 7.43 -4.50 -22.56
C LYS A 123 7.66 -3.45 -21.49
N CYS A 124 7.65 -3.86 -20.22
CA CYS A 124 7.69 -2.97 -19.06
C CYS A 124 8.99 -3.16 -18.28
N LEU A 125 9.59 -2.06 -17.81
CA LEU A 125 10.73 -2.07 -16.92
C LEU A 125 10.34 -1.44 -15.60
N ILE A 126 10.53 -2.18 -14.49
CA ILE A 126 10.32 -1.71 -13.13
C ILE A 126 11.68 -1.47 -12.47
N LEU A 127 11.89 -0.27 -11.94
CA LEU A 127 13.06 0.09 -11.15
C LEU A 127 12.70 0.06 -9.66
N GLY A 128 13.11 -1.02 -8.99
CA GLY A 128 12.82 -1.29 -7.57
C GLY A 128 12.12 -2.62 -7.35
N ALA A 129 12.11 -3.10 -6.09
CA ALA A 129 11.42 -4.32 -5.66
C ALA A 129 10.77 -4.14 -4.27
N GLY A 130 10.36 -2.91 -3.94
CA GLY A 130 9.63 -2.58 -2.71
C GLY A 130 8.12 -2.77 -2.87
N GLY A 131 7.35 -2.35 -1.85
CA GLY A 131 5.89 -2.55 -1.82
C GLY A 131 5.15 -1.96 -3.02
N ALA A 132 5.52 -0.77 -3.50
CA ALA A 132 4.91 -0.18 -4.69
C ALA A 132 5.27 -0.95 -5.97
N ALA A 133 6.56 -1.36 -6.13
CA ALA A 133 6.99 -2.15 -7.27
C ALA A 133 6.26 -3.51 -7.34
N ARG A 134 5.99 -4.15 -6.19
CA ARG A 134 5.19 -5.37 -6.09
C ARG A 134 3.79 -5.16 -6.64
N ALA A 135 3.11 -4.11 -6.18
CA ALA A 135 1.76 -3.78 -6.62
C ALA A 135 1.68 -3.53 -8.13
N ILE A 136 2.61 -2.74 -8.66
CA ILE A 136 2.70 -2.45 -10.09
C ILE A 136 3.00 -3.73 -10.91
N ALA A 137 3.95 -4.55 -10.46
CA ALA A 137 4.33 -5.77 -11.16
C ALA A 137 3.17 -6.78 -11.26
N VAL A 138 2.42 -6.96 -10.17
CA VAL A 138 1.21 -7.80 -10.15
C VAL A 138 0.16 -7.27 -11.15
N LYS A 139 -0.10 -5.96 -11.13
CA LYS A 139 -1.10 -5.37 -12.05
C LYS A 139 -0.65 -5.37 -13.50
N LEU A 140 0.63 -5.22 -13.80
CA LEU A 140 1.17 -5.40 -15.15
C LEU A 140 0.94 -6.83 -15.67
N ALA A 141 1.20 -7.84 -14.83
CA ALA A 141 0.97 -9.24 -15.20
C ALA A 141 -0.52 -9.52 -15.43
N GLN A 142 -1.40 -9.07 -14.51
CA GLN A 142 -2.86 -9.19 -14.68
C GLN A 142 -3.38 -8.47 -15.93
N ALA A 143 -2.78 -7.33 -16.28
CA ALA A 143 -3.12 -6.55 -17.49
C ALA A 143 -2.46 -7.10 -18.78
N GLN A 144 -1.87 -8.30 -18.75
CA GLN A 144 -1.29 -8.97 -19.91
C GLN A 144 -0.16 -8.17 -20.58
N ALA A 145 0.74 -7.57 -19.77
CA ALA A 145 2.01 -7.06 -20.31
C ALA A 145 2.81 -8.21 -20.98
N ASP A 146 3.39 -7.94 -22.15
CA ASP A 146 4.15 -8.95 -22.91
C ASP A 146 5.43 -9.38 -22.17
N HIS A 147 6.09 -8.42 -21.52
CA HIS A 147 7.30 -8.69 -20.74
C HIS A 147 7.47 -7.72 -19.59
N ILE A 148 7.87 -8.24 -18.43
CA ILE A 148 8.13 -7.43 -17.23
C ILE A 148 9.58 -7.69 -16.78
N SER A 149 10.43 -6.65 -16.92
CA SER A 149 11.80 -6.65 -16.37
C SER A 149 11.81 -5.93 -15.01
N ILE A 150 12.43 -6.54 -14.01
CA ILE A 150 12.57 -5.93 -12.69
C ILE A 150 14.05 -5.71 -12.39
N ARG A 151 14.46 -4.47 -12.09
CA ARG A 151 15.82 -4.13 -11.67
C ARG A 151 15.81 -3.53 -10.25
N ASN A 152 16.73 -4.00 -9.42
CA ASN A 152 16.87 -3.53 -8.04
C ASN A 152 18.33 -3.62 -7.59
N ARG A 153 18.75 -2.77 -6.61
CA ARG A 153 20.09 -2.86 -5.99
C ARG A 153 20.39 -4.25 -5.44
N SER A 154 19.45 -4.84 -4.73
CA SER A 154 19.51 -6.23 -4.30
C SER A 154 18.91 -7.10 -5.40
N ILE A 155 19.75 -7.84 -6.11
CA ILE A 155 19.33 -8.78 -7.16
C ILE A 155 18.32 -9.78 -6.60
N LYS A 156 18.63 -10.36 -5.43
CA LYS A 156 17.76 -11.33 -4.78
C LYS A 156 16.33 -10.83 -4.59
N LYS A 157 16.12 -9.57 -4.17
CA LYS A 157 14.77 -9.02 -4.03
C LYS A 157 14.02 -8.91 -5.36
N ALA A 158 14.73 -8.65 -6.46
CA ALA A 158 14.13 -8.62 -7.79
C ALA A 158 13.75 -10.03 -8.27
N GLU A 159 14.61 -11.01 -8.02
CA GLU A 159 14.37 -12.43 -8.32
C GLU A 159 13.20 -12.98 -7.52
N ASP A 160 13.18 -12.74 -6.20
CA ASP A 160 12.07 -13.16 -5.31
C ASP A 160 10.73 -12.57 -5.76
N LEU A 161 10.71 -11.29 -6.16
CA LEU A 161 9.50 -10.66 -6.70
C LEU A 161 9.09 -11.27 -8.03
N SER A 162 10.03 -11.46 -8.95
CA SER A 162 9.78 -12.08 -10.25
C SER A 162 9.25 -13.51 -10.12
N GLN A 163 9.80 -14.28 -9.19
CA GLN A 163 9.33 -15.64 -8.91
C GLN A 163 7.92 -15.63 -8.31
N SER A 164 7.67 -14.77 -7.33
CA SER A 164 6.35 -14.63 -6.70
C SER A 164 5.23 -14.31 -7.71
N ILE A 165 5.54 -13.52 -8.74
CA ILE A 165 4.56 -13.19 -9.79
C ILE A 165 4.29 -14.41 -10.66
N ARG A 166 5.34 -15.12 -11.10
CA ARG A 166 5.19 -16.35 -11.91
C ARG A 166 4.41 -17.45 -11.19
N ASP A 167 4.56 -17.56 -9.87
CA ASP A 167 3.89 -18.59 -9.08
C ASP A 167 2.40 -18.28 -8.85
N LYS A 168 2.02 -17.00 -8.87
CA LYS A 168 0.68 -16.55 -8.50
C LYS A 168 -0.19 -16.13 -9.68
N ILE A 169 0.42 -15.77 -10.81
CA ILE A 169 -0.28 -15.25 -11.99
C ILE A 169 0.18 -16.06 -13.20
N PRO A 170 -0.71 -16.88 -13.76
CA PRO A 170 -0.42 -17.75 -14.91
C PRO A 170 -0.14 -16.99 -16.21
#